data_3964240684d76c1f898df44eff0fea55
#
_entry.id   3964240684d76c1f898df44eff0fea55
#
_cell.length_a   1.000
_cell.length_b   1.000
_cell.length_c   1.000
_cell.angle_alpha   90.00
_cell.angle_beta   90.00
_cell.angle_gamma   90.00
#
_symmetry.space_group_name_H-M   'P 1'
#
loop_
_entity.id
_entity.type
_entity.pdbx_description
1 polymer ?
#
loop_
_entity_poly.entity_id
_entity_poly.type
_entity_poly.pdbx_seq_one_letter_code
_entity_poly.pdbx_strand_id
1 'polypeptide(L)' 'MTFANTLDLKGLARPLPLERTCEELGRLRAGDLLEVVTTDHASIQDFTAWAMATGQELLESSQLGHVFRFVIRKR' A
#
# COMPACT_ATOMS: atom_id res chain seq x y z
N MET A 1 11.24 -0.29 12.71
CA MET A 1 10.31 -1.10 11.90
C MET A 1 11.03 -1.53 10.64
N THR A 2 11.04 -2.81 10.35
CA THR A 2 11.73 -3.36 9.17
C THR A 2 10.71 -3.77 8.13
N PHE A 3 10.85 -3.24 6.90
CA PHE A 3 9.96 -3.59 5.80
C PHE A 3 10.57 -4.75 5.00
N ALA A 4 9.70 -5.70 4.61
CA ALA A 4 10.12 -6.77 3.70
C ALA A 4 10.45 -6.18 2.33
N ASN A 5 9.73 -5.14 1.92
CA ASN A 5 9.98 -4.42 0.67
C ASN A 5 9.35 -3.03 0.75
N THR A 6 9.80 -2.16 -0.16
CA THR A 6 9.21 -0.84 -0.38
C THR A 6 8.86 -0.72 -1.86
N LEU A 7 7.61 -0.39 -2.15
CA LEU A 7 7.16 -0.14 -3.51
C LEU A 7 7.06 1.36 -3.75
N ASP A 8 7.84 1.83 -4.71
CA ASP A 8 7.71 3.21 -5.18
C ASP A 8 6.79 3.21 -6.40
N LEU A 9 5.54 3.58 -6.16
CA LEU A 9 4.50 3.60 -7.19
C LEU A 9 4.12 5.03 -7.56
N LYS A 10 5.03 5.99 -7.29
CA LYS A 10 4.79 7.38 -7.71
C LYS A 10 4.65 7.46 -9.22
N GLY A 11 3.71 8.29 -9.67
CA GLY A 11 3.43 8.48 -11.09
C GLY A 11 2.42 7.49 -11.68
N LEU A 12 2.07 6.44 -10.94
CA LEU A 12 1.07 5.49 -11.42
C LEU A 12 -0.33 5.93 -10.98
N ALA A 13 -1.30 5.78 -11.90
CA ALA A 13 -2.71 6.08 -11.65
C ALA A 13 -3.48 4.80 -11.41
N ARG A 14 -4.65 4.94 -10.71
CA ARG A 14 -5.52 3.78 -10.52
C ARG A 14 -5.84 3.11 -11.86
N PRO A 15 -5.93 1.75 -11.91
CA PRO A 15 -5.90 0.86 -10.74
C PRO A 15 -4.51 0.35 -10.36
N LEU A 16 -3.44 0.88 -10.99
CA LEU A 16 -2.10 0.31 -10.90
C LEU A 16 -1.52 0.28 -9.48
N PRO A 17 -1.68 1.31 -8.63
CA PRO A 17 -1.11 1.23 -7.29
C PRO A 17 -1.61 0.03 -6.50
N LEU A 18 -2.91 -0.26 -6.51
CA LEU A 18 -3.44 -1.41 -5.80
C LEU A 18 -3.05 -2.73 -6.46
N GLU A 19 -3.04 -2.78 -7.79
CA GLU A 19 -2.62 -3.99 -8.51
C GLU A 19 -1.19 -4.38 -8.15
N ARG A 20 -0.28 -3.42 -8.17
CA ARG A 20 1.14 -3.67 -7.83
C ARG A 20 1.29 -4.08 -6.38
N THR A 21 0.51 -3.45 -5.48
CA THR A 21 0.52 -3.78 -4.06
C THR A 21 0.05 -5.22 -3.83
N CYS A 22 -1.03 -5.62 -4.48
CA CYS A 22 -1.55 -6.99 -4.37
C CYS A 22 -0.55 -8.02 -4.90
N GLU A 23 0.10 -7.73 -6.04
CA GLU A 23 1.12 -8.60 -6.59
C GLU A 23 2.27 -8.81 -5.60
N GLU A 24 2.75 -7.72 -4.99
CA GLU A 24 3.86 -7.81 -4.04
C GLU A 24 3.46 -8.54 -2.76
N LEU A 25 2.25 -8.28 -2.23
CA LEU A 25 1.77 -9.00 -1.06
C LEU A 25 1.70 -10.50 -1.30
N GLY A 26 1.40 -10.92 -2.53
CA GLY A 26 1.39 -12.34 -2.88
C GLY A 26 2.74 -13.01 -2.74
N ARG A 27 3.84 -12.25 -2.74
CA ARG A 27 5.21 -12.76 -2.58
C ARG A 27 5.69 -12.73 -1.14
N LEU A 28 4.92 -12.10 -0.23
CA LEU A 28 5.32 -11.93 1.16
C LEU A 28 4.68 -12.98 2.04
N ARG A 29 5.22 -13.11 3.26
CA ARG A 29 4.69 -14.02 4.28
C ARG A 29 3.78 -13.28 5.21
N ALA A 30 2.88 -14.01 5.86
CA ALA A 30 2.03 -13.43 6.89
C ALA A 30 2.89 -12.75 7.96
N GLY A 31 2.53 -11.52 8.33
CA GLY A 31 3.29 -10.72 9.29
C GLY A 31 4.31 -9.79 8.65
N ASP A 32 4.69 -10.00 7.39
CA ASP A 32 5.63 -9.11 6.71
C ASP A 32 5.02 -7.72 6.53
N LEU A 33 5.89 -6.72 6.59
CA LEU A 33 5.52 -5.32 6.40
C LEU A 33 5.91 -4.85 5.01
N LEU A 34 4.97 -4.18 4.35
CA LEU A 34 5.19 -3.59 3.04
C LEU A 34 4.95 -2.09 3.13
N GLU A 35 5.94 -1.32 2.68
CA GLU A 35 5.80 0.12 2.52
C GLU A 35 5.44 0.43 1.07
N VAL A 36 4.45 1.30 0.86
CA VAL A 36 4.01 1.70 -0.48
C VAL A 36 3.92 3.22 -0.53
N VAL A 37 4.49 3.82 -1.57
CA VAL A 37 4.35 5.26 -1.82
C VAL A 37 3.69 5.47 -3.18
N THR A 38 2.74 6.42 -3.23
CA THR A 38 1.97 6.73 -4.43
C THR A 38 1.82 8.25 -4.57
N THR A 39 1.35 8.69 -5.74
CA THR A 39 0.97 10.09 -5.95
C THR A 39 -0.45 10.23 -6.49
N ASP A 40 -1.19 9.14 -6.64
CA ASP A 40 -2.58 9.18 -7.11
C ASP A 40 -3.48 9.72 -6.00
N HIS A 41 -4.26 10.74 -6.29
CA HIS A 41 -5.16 11.40 -5.33
C HIS A 41 -6.21 10.46 -4.73
N ALA A 42 -6.56 9.40 -5.41
CA ALA A 42 -7.54 8.42 -4.91
C ALA A 42 -6.93 7.38 -3.98
N SER A 43 -5.62 7.40 -3.74
CA SER A 43 -4.90 6.33 -3.04
C SER A 43 -5.40 6.10 -1.62
N ILE A 44 -5.61 7.17 -0.83
CA ILE A 44 -6.06 6.97 0.56
C ILE A 44 -7.41 6.26 0.59
N GLN A 45 -8.35 6.72 -0.22
CA GLN A 45 -9.68 6.11 -0.31
C GLN A 45 -9.60 4.67 -0.81
N ASP A 46 -8.84 4.44 -1.87
CA ASP A 46 -8.73 3.13 -2.50
C ASP A 46 -8.05 2.13 -1.56
N PHE A 47 -6.96 2.49 -0.91
CA PHE A 47 -6.24 1.59 -0.01
C PHE A 47 -7.05 1.30 1.25
N THR A 48 -7.76 2.30 1.78
CA THR A 48 -8.62 2.10 2.94
C THR A 48 -9.75 1.13 2.63
N ALA A 49 -10.45 1.32 1.51
CA ALA A 49 -11.54 0.44 1.10
C ALA A 49 -11.04 -0.98 0.83
N TRP A 50 -9.90 -1.11 0.16
CA TRP A 50 -9.30 -2.40 -0.14
C TRP A 50 -8.88 -3.15 1.13
N ALA A 51 -8.26 -2.45 2.08
CA ALA A 51 -7.84 -3.07 3.33
C ALA A 51 -9.04 -3.60 4.12
N MET A 52 -10.12 -2.82 4.16
CA MET A 52 -11.36 -3.24 4.82
C MET A 52 -11.98 -4.46 4.13
N ALA A 53 -11.98 -4.48 2.81
CA ALA A 53 -12.59 -5.57 2.04
C ALA A 53 -11.80 -6.86 2.12
N THR A 54 -10.46 -6.78 2.21
CA THR A 54 -9.59 -7.97 2.17
C THR A 54 -9.09 -8.41 3.54
N GLY A 55 -9.26 -7.57 4.57
CA GLY A 55 -8.75 -7.87 5.89
C GLY A 55 -7.26 -7.64 6.06
N GLN A 56 -6.58 -7.06 5.08
CA GLN A 56 -5.18 -6.68 5.26
C GLN A 56 -5.08 -5.55 6.28
N GLU A 57 -3.98 -5.53 7.05
CA GLU A 57 -3.80 -4.53 8.09
C GLU A 57 -3.11 -3.29 7.51
N LEU A 58 -3.86 -2.20 7.42
CA LEU A 58 -3.30 -0.90 7.02
C LEU A 58 -2.83 -0.20 8.29
N LEU A 59 -1.54 -0.32 8.61
CA LEU A 59 -0.97 0.19 9.86
C LEU A 59 -0.74 1.68 9.84
N GLU A 60 -0.46 2.23 8.67
CA GLU A 60 -0.22 3.65 8.51
C GLU A 60 -0.74 4.10 7.16
N SER A 61 -1.33 5.30 7.14
CA SER A 61 -1.79 5.95 5.94
C SER A 61 -1.54 7.44 6.15
N SER A 62 -0.59 8.01 5.41
CA SER A 62 -0.17 9.38 5.61
C SER A 62 0.07 10.08 4.28
N GLN A 63 0.13 11.40 4.33
CA GLN A 63 0.34 12.25 3.17
C GLN A 63 1.32 13.36 3.50
N LEU A 64 2.29 13.56 2.63
CA LEU A 64 3.20 14.70 2.69
C LEU A 64 3.26 15.31 1.29
N GLY A 65 2.68 16.52 1.14
CA GLY A 65 2.55 17.12 -0.17
C GLY A 65 1.67 16.27 -1.08
N HIS A 66 2.22 15.87 -2.22
CA HIS A 66 1.53 15.02 -3.20
C HIS A 66 1.86 13.54 -3.05
N VAL A 67 2.65 13.18 -2.04
CA VAL A 67 3.07 11.79 -1.84
C VAL A 67 2.25 11.17 -0.72
N PHE A 68 1.65 10.03 -1.02
CA PHE A 68 0.91 9.23 -0.06
C PHE A 68 1.76 8.04 0.33
N ARG A 69 1.76 7.70 1.62
CA ARG A 69 2.55 6.59 2.14
C ARG A 69 1.66 5.66 2.94
N PHE A 70 1.80 4.37 2.67
CA PHE A 70 1.04 3.33 3.34
C PHE A 70 1.98 2.28 3.90
N VAL A 71 1.67 1.78 5.09
CA VAL A 71 2.37 0.63 5.66
C VAL A 71 1.33 -0.46 5.89
N ILE A 72 1.56 -1.61 5.28
CA ILE A 72 0.62 -2.72 5.28
C ILE A 72 1.30 -3.94 5.90
N ARG A 73 0.62 -4.60 6.86
CA ARG A 73 1.08 -5.90 7.36
C ARG A 73 0.25 -6.98 6.70
N LYS A 74 0.94 -7.92 6.05
CA LYS A 74 0.26 -9.02 5.38
C LYS A 74 -0.41 -9.95 6.37
N ARG A 75 -1.63 -10.31 6.10
CA ARG A 75 -2.40 -11.30 6.87
C ARG A 75 -2.27 -12.68 6.30
#